data_e70fa9063f26a8aa2f364b651efd2efb
#
_entry.id   e70fa9063f26a8aa2f364b651efd2efb
#
_cell.length_a   1.000
_cell.length_b   1.000
_cell.length_c   1.000
_cell.angle_alpha   90.00
_cell.angle_beta   90.00
_cell.angle_gamma   90.00
#
_symmetry.space_group_name_H-M   'P 1'
#
loop_
_entity.id
_entity.type
_entity.pdbx_description
1 polymer ?
#
loop_
_entity_poly.entity_id
_entity_poly.type
_entity_poly.pdbx_seq_one_letter_code
_entity_poly.pdbx_strand_id
1 'polypeptide(L)'
;MIKLLLSIFMILTFTACEDKKPKAKLDGKKLLEQKCASCHNLNMPPVISDDELAPPIMAVAFHMPNFMEPKDESQRVPMAIEFVVDYVLNPSLEKSYCDEESIKRYGLMPSQKENATEDEVRAIAEYMFRHYTQANLSKTQEEIAAFNALSDGEKLALKYKCLGCHKVNKKVVGPAFVDIAKKYKASRSEIIQSIQNGSKRKWESSNGAVMPPFKQINEDELNTLSEWIKNSDS
;
A
#
# COMPACT_ATOMS: atom_id res chain seq x y z
N MET A 1 63.56 -35.75 -50.87
CA MET A 1 62.42 -36.21 -50.07
C MET A 1 62.15 -35.14 -49.02
N ILE A 2 61.21 -34.25 -49.35
CA ILE A 2 60.86 -33.09 -48.51
C ILE A 2 59.59 -33.46 -47.76
N LYS A 3 59.64 -33.57 -46.41
CA LYS A 3 58.51 -33.80 -45.59
C LYS A 3 57.85 -32.48 -45.29
N LEU A 4 56.61 -32.30 -45.80
CA LEU A 4 55.71 -31.15 -45.58
C LEU A 4 55.02 -31.37 -44.26
N LEU A 5 55.36 -30.56 -43.23
CA LEU A 5 54.65 -30.50 -41.95
C LEU A 5 53.49 -29.49 -42.07
N LEU A 6 52.24 -29.97 -42.18
CA LEU A 6 51.06 -29.15 -42.05
C LEU A 6 50.79 -28.92 -40.56
N SER A 7 51.01 -27.69 -40.07
CA SER A 7 50.52 -27.21 -38.76
C SER A 7 49.08 -26.77 -38.90
N ILE A 8 48.17 -27.54 -38.34
CA ILE A 8 46.77 -27.16 -38.17
C ILE A 8 46.69 -26.23 -36.96
N PHE A 9 46.46 -24.94 -37.24
CA PHE A 9 46.22 -23.93 -36.22
C PHE A 9 44.70 -23.96 -35.88
N MET A 10 44.36 -24.65 -34.79
CA MET A 10 42.99 -24.75 -34.28
C MET A 10 42.64 -23.47 -33.53
N ILE A 11 41.92 -22.56 -34.21
CA ILE A 11 41.40 -21.33 -33.59
C ILE A 11 40.22 -21.73 -32.68
N LEU A 12 40.46 -21.76 -31.36
CA LEU A 12 39.42 -21.83 -30.34
C LEU A 12 38.73 -20.47 -30.28
N THR A 13 37.57 -20.35 -30.92
CA THR A 13 36.64 -19.24 -30.68
C THR A 13 35.99 -19.43 -29.35
N PHE A 14 36.48 -18.72 -28.33
CA PHE A 14 35.72 -18.55 -27.06
C PHE A 14 34.51 -17.69 -27.36
N THR A 15 33.36 -18.31 -27.55
CA THR A 15 32.08 -17.61 -27.40
C THR A 15 31.86 -17.30 -25.92
N ALA A 16 32.22 -16.09 -25.52
CA ALA A 16 31.81 -15.56 -24.22
C ALA A 16 30.31 -15.44 -24.20
N CYS A 17 29.61 -16.40 -23.58
CA CYS A 17 28.25 -16.18 -23.12
C CYS A 17 28.34 -15.11 -22.02
N GLU A 18 27.95 -13.88 -22.32
CA GLU A 18 27.62 -12.90 -21.30
C GLU A 18 26.42 -13.42 -20.53
N ASP A 19 26.65 -13.98 -19.36
CA ASP A 19 25.62 -14.24 -18.37
C ASP A 19 25.04 -12.88 -17.97
N LYS A 20 23.97 -12.43 -18.66
CA LYS A 20 23.15 -11.32 -18.20
C LYS A 20 22.55 -11.76 -16.87
N LYS A 21 23.18 -11.33 -15.75
CA LYS A 21 22.58 -11.43 -14.42
C LYS A 21 21.14 -10.95 -14.53
N PRO A 22 20.15 -11.68 -14.01
CA PRO A 22 18.77 -11.24 -14.05
C PRO A 22 18.70 -9.86 -13.40
N LYS A 23 18.23 -8.86 -14.16
CA LYS A 23 18.01 -7.50 -13.67
C LYS A 23 17.11 -7.61 -12.46
N ALA A 24 17.51 -7.11 -11.31
CA ALA A 24 16.66 -7.14 -10.10
C ALA A 24 15.30 -6.51 -10.45
N LYS A 25 14.22 -7.20 -10.12
CA LYS A 25 12.86 -6.71 -10.40
C LYS A 25 12.65 -5.42 -9.61
N LEU A 26 12.40 -4.34 -10.33
CA LEU A 26 12.11 -3.03 -9.74
C LEU A 26 10.78 -3.06 -8.98
N ASP A 27 10.75 -2.43 -7.81
CA ASP A 27 9.54 -2.27 -7.00
C ASP A 27 8.76 -1.02 -7.45
N GLY A 28 7.80 -1.21 -8.35
CA GLY A 28 6.99 -0.12 -8.92
C GLY A 28 6.21 0.66 -7.86
N LYS A 29 5.76 0.01 -6.77
CA LYS A 29 5.09 0.69 -5.66
C LYS A 29 6.02 1.68 -4.97
N LYS A 30 7.17 1.19 -4.55
CA LYS A 30 8.17 2.00 -3.87
C LYS A 30 8.65 3.16 -4.75
N LEU A 31 8.86 2.91 -6.04
CA LEU A 31 9.24 3.93 -7.00
C LEU A 31 8.15 4.99 -7.18
N LEU A 32 6.88 4.58 -7.29
CA LEU A 32 5.74 5.50 -7.36
C LEU A 32 5.69 6.41 -6.12
N GLU A 33 5.82 5.84 -4.92
CA GLU A 33 5.84 6.59 -3.66
C GLU A 33 7.02 7.57 -3.58
N GLN A 34 8.20 7.18 -4.04
CA GLN A 34 9.40 8.00 -3.97
C GLN A 34 9.47 9.12 -5.02
N LYS A 35 8.97 8.88 -6.23
CA LYS A 35 9.18 9.76 -7.38
C LYS A 35 7.95 10.57 -7.79
N CYS A 36 6.75 10.12 -7.43
CA CYS A 36 5.50 10.71 -7.91
C CYS A 36 4.66 11.33 -6.79
N ALA A 37 4.79 10.87 -5.53
CA ALA A 37 3.95 11.30 -4.43
C ALA A 37 4.10 12.77 -4.03
N SER A 38 5.17 13.44 -4.45
CA SER A 38 5.37 14.88 -4.19
C SER A 38 4.37 15.77 -4.93
N CYS A 39 3.82 15.28 -6.06
CA CYS A 39 2.88 16.02 -6.88
C CYS A 39 1.53 15.32 -7.01
N HIS A 40 1.53 13.97 -7.09
CA HIS A 40 0.34 13.18 -7.31
C HIS A 40 -0.22 12.59 -6.00
N ASN A 41 -1.52 12.71 -5.81
CA ASN A 41 -2.24 11.99 -4.76
C ASN A 41 -2.29 10.49 -5.09
N LEU A 42 -1.77 9.66 -4.19
CA LEU A 42 -1.68 8.20 -4.35
C LEU A 42 -2.79 7.44 -3.61
N ASN A 43 -3.71 8.11 -2.94
CA ASN A 43 -4.79 7.46 -2.19
C ASN A 43 -5.81 6.80 -3.12
N MET A 44 -6.44 5.75 -2.62
CA MET A 44 -7.54 5.06 -3.29
C MET A 44 -8.66 4.76 -2.27
N PRO A 45 -9.83 5.43 -2.37
CA PRO A 45 -10.12 6.55 -3.26
C PRO A 45 -9.29 7.80 -2.92
N PRO A 46 -9.05 8.72 -3.86
CA PRO A 46 -8.35 9.96 -3.56
C PRO A 46 -9.21 10.88 -2.72
N VAL A 47 -8.59 11.54 -1.77
CA VAL A 47 -9.20 12.69 -1.07
C VAL A 47 -8.80 13.93 -1.84
N ILE A 48 -9.74 14.51 -2.59
CA ILE A 48 -9.48 15.68 -3.44
C ILE A 48 -9.36 16.93 -2.57
N SER A 49 -8.34 17.74 -2.84
CA SER A 49 -8.14 19.05 -2.23
C SER A 49 -7.86 20.12 -3.29
N ASP A 50 -8.06 21.39 -2.93
CA ASP A 50 -7.78 22.52 -3.85
C ASP A 50 -6.28 22.72 -4.08
N ASP A 51 -5.44 22.19 -3.20
CA ASP A 51 -3.98 22.31 -3.24
C ASP A 51 -3.29 21.20 -4.06
N GLU A 52 -4.02 20.36 -4.78
CA GLU A 52 -3.43 19.31 -5.61
C GLU A 52 -2.59 19.90 -6.75
N LEU A 53 -1.34 19.46 -6.83
CA LEU A 53 -0.38 19.91 -7.86
C LEU A 53 -0.51 19.15 -9.17
N ALA A 54 -1.12 17.96 -9.15
CA ALA A 54 -1.27 17.10 -10.32
C ALA A 54 -2.51 16.21 -10.16
N PRO A 55 -3.08 15.65 -11.24
CA PRO A 55 -4.19 14.71 -11.14
C PRO A 55 -3.86 13.52 -10.24
N PRO A 56 -4.80 13.04 -9.41
CA PRO A 56 -4.60 11.81 -8.63
C PRO A 56 -4.19 10.63 -9.53
N ILE A 57 -3.26 9.80 -9.07
CA ILE A 57 -2.81 8.63 -9.87
C ILE A 57 -3.96 7.69 -10.21
N MET A 58 -4.95 7.56 -9.32
CA MET A 58 -6.15 6.76 -9.61
C MET A 58 -6.90 7.30 -10.84
N ALA A 59 -7.06 8.63 -10.96
CA ALA A 59 -7.71 9.23 -12.13
C ALA A 59 -6.91 8.93 -13.41
N VAL A 60 -5.58 9.06 -13.38
CA VAL A 60 -4.72 8.70 -14.51
C VAL A 60 -4.88 7.23 -14.89
N ALA A 61 -4.84 6.32 -13.90
CA ALA A 61 -4.96 4.87 -14.15
C ALA A 61 -6.32 4.47 -14.74
N PHE A 62 -7.40 5.14 -14.34
CA PHE A 62 -8.76 4.85 -14.83
C PHE A 62 -9.03 5.44 -16.22
N HIS A 63 -8.48 6.61 -16.51
CA HIS A 63 -8.79 7.30 -17.78
C HIS A 63 -7.81 6.96 -18.90
N MET A 64 -6.53 6.80 -18.59
CA MET A 64 -5.50 6.63 -19.62
C MET A 64 -5.75 5.45 -20.57
N PRO A 65 -6.15 4.25 -20.11
CA PRO A 65 -6.42 3.14 -21.01
C PRO A 65 -7.56 3.44 -22.02
N ASN A 66 -8.50 4.32 -21.67
CA ASN A 66 -9.64 4.64 -22.53
C ASN A 66 -9.24 5.46 -23.77
N PHE A 67 -8.09 6.12 -23.73
CA PHE A 67 -7.55 6.86 -24.88
C PHE A 67 -6.74 5.96 -25.83
N MET A 68 -6.50 4.71 -25.44
CA MET A 68 -5.81 3.74 -26.28
C MET A 68 -6.79 3.08 -27.26
N GLU A 69 -6.39 3.00 -28.53
CA GLU A 69 -7.18 2.38 -29.61
C GLU A 69 -6.48 1.08 -30.10
N PRO A 70 -6.48 0.01 -29.31
CA PRO A 70 -5.84 -1.24 -29.69
C PRO A 70 -6.66 -2.01 -30.71
N LYS A 71 -5.99 -2.78 -31.57
CA LYS A 71 -6.66 -3.78 -32.43
C LYS A 71 -7.19 -4.97 -31.65
N ASP A 72 -6.57 -5.29 -30.52
CA ASP A 72 -6.92 -6.34 -29.58
C ASP A 72 -6.97 -5.73 -28.17
N GLU A 73 -8.06 -5.94 -27.45
CA GLU A 73 -8.27 -5.40 -26.11
C GLU A 73 -7.16 -5.77 -25.10
N SER A 74 -6.51 -6.92 -25.29
CA SER A 74 -5.36 -7.33 -24.46
C SER A 74 -4.18 -6.38 -24.56
N GLN A 75 -4.10 -5.55 -25.62
CA GLN A 75 -3.05 -4.57 -25.83
C GLN A 75 -3.35 -3.21 -25.21
N ARG A 76 -4.56 -2.96 -24.70
CA ARG A 76 -4.98 -1.65 -24.18
C ARG A 76 -4.08 -1.19 -23.03
N VAL A 77 -3.89 -2.02 -22.02
CA VAL A 77 -3.03 -1.70 -20.87
C VAL A 77 -1.54 -1.64 -21.28
N PRO A 78 -0.99 -2.60 -22.05
CA PRO A 78 0.37 -2.45 -22.59
C PRO A 78 0.59 -1.13 -23.35
N MET A 79 -0.34 -0.71 -24.20
CA MET A 79 -0.23 0.59 -24.90
C MET A 79 -0.26 1.78 -23.93
N ALA A 80 -1.11 1.74 -22.93
CA ALA A 80 -1.16 2.76 -21.90
C ALA A 80 0.16 2.84 -21.09
N ILE A 81 0.80 1.71 -20.82
CA ILE A 81 2.13 1.67 -20.18
C ILE A 81 3.17 2.37 -21.05
N GLU A 82 3.24 2.03 -22.35
CA GLU A 82 4.19 2.66 -23.28
C GLU A 82 3.95 4.17 -23.38
N PHE A 83 2.68 4.58 -23.46
CA PHE A 83 2.31 5.99 -23.44
C PHE A 83 2.81 6.69 -22.16
N VAL A 84 2.55 6.12 -20.98
CA VAL A 84 2.99 6.71 -19.70
C VAL A 84 4.51 6.82 -19.65
N VAL A 85 5.24 5.80 -20.13
CA VAL A 85 6.71 5.84 -20.19
C VAL A 85 7.19 7.00 -21.06
N ASP A 86 6.66 7.14 -22.28
CA ASP A 86 7.05 8.23 -23.15
C ASP A 86 6.62 9.60 -22.58
N TYR A 87 5.38 9.73 -22.12
CA TYR A 87 4.86 11.00 -21.61
C TYR A 87 5.59 11.52 -20.38
N VAL A 88 5.87 10.65 -19.40
CA VAL A 88 6.58 11.03 -18.17
C VAL A 88 7.99 11.53 -18.45
N LEU A 89 8.66 10.93 -19.43
CA LEU A 89 10.00 11.32 -19.83
C LEU A 89 10.01 12.49 -20.83
N ASN A 90 9.02 12.57 -21.74
CA ASN A 90 8.94 13.55 -22.82
C ASN A 90 7.56 14.21 -22.88
N PRO A 91 7.10 14.91 -21.83
CA PRO A 91 5.78 15.53 -21.82
C PRO A 91 5.69 16.66 -22.83
N SER A 92 4.54 16.75 -23.51
CA SER A 92 4.18 17.90 -24.34
C SER A 92 2.67 18.09 -24.35
N LEU A 93 2.20 19.30 -24.68
CA LEU A 93 0.77 19.57 -24.79
C LEU A 93 0.11 18.72 -25.90
N GLU A 94 0.84 18.45 -26.98
CA GLU A 94 0.35 17.63 -28.09
C GLU A 94 0.10 16.17 -27.71
N LYS A 95 0.87 15.64 -26.74
CA LYS A 95 0.71 14.29 -26.22
C LYS A 95 -0.31 14.21 -25.10
N SER A 96 -0.63 15.33 -24.46
CA SER A 96 -1.51 15.34 -23.30
C SER A 96 -2.93 14.96 -23.69
N TYR A 97 -3.54 14.03 -22.98
CA TYR A 97 -4.96 13.71 -23.04
C TYR A 97 -5.79 14.50 -22.01
N CYS A 98 -5.17 15.44 -21.28
CA CYS A 98 -5.89 16.33 -20.38
C CYS A 98 -6.73 17.32 -21.17
N ASP A 99 -7.94 17.59 -20.69
CA ASP A 99 -8.78 18.66 -21.21
C ASP A 99 -8.21 20.04 -20.84
N GLU A 100 -8.78 21.10 -21.44
CA GLU A 100 -8.33 22.48 -21.24
C GLU A 100 -8.41 22.92 -19.77
N GLU A 101 -9.43 22.46 -19.04
CA GLU A 101 -9.61 22.78 -17.62
C GLU A 101 -8.53 22.13 -16.77
N SER A 102 -8.24 20.88 -17.02
CA SER A 102 -7.15 20.14 -16.36
C SER A 102 -5.78 20.75 -16.65
N ILE A 103 -5.52 21.14 -17.89
CA ILE A 103 -4.28 21.85 -18.27
C ILE A 103 -4.19 23.21 -17.58
N LYS A 104 -5.30 23.94 -17.48
CA LYS A 104 -5.35 25.23 -16.77
C LYS A 104 -5.10 25.06 -15.28
N ARG A 105 -5.61 23.99 -14.68
CA ARG A 105 -5.50 23.70 -13.23
C ARG A 105 -4.10 23.20 -12.87
N TYR A 106 -3.60 22.20 -13.57
CA TYR A 106 -2.38 21.48 -13.18
C TYR A 106 -1.14 21.85 -14.01
N GLY A 107 -1.35 22.49 -15.18
CA GLY A 107 -0.27 22.74 -16.12
C GLY A 107 0.20 21.47 -16.84
N LEU A 108 1.27 21.62 -17.60
CA LEU A 108 1.97 20.50 -18.21
C LEU A 108 2.90 19.83 -17.17
N MET A 109 2.84 18.51 -17.07
CA MET A 109 3.76 17.76 -16.21
C MET A 109 5.22 18.07 -16.60
N PRO A 110 6.10 18.37 -15.64
CA PRO A 110 7.53 18.53 -15.93
C PRO A 110 8.18 17.20 -16.29
N SER A 111 9.13 17.21 -17.25
CA SER A 111 9.87 16.01 -17.64
C SER A 111 10.61 15.39 -16.45
N GLN A 112 10.53 14.06 -16.32
CA GLN A 112 11.20 13.30 -15.27
C GLN A 112 12.49 12.60 -15.73
N LYS A 113 13.05 12.98 -16.90
CA LYS A 113 14.27 12.35 -17.46
C LYS A 113 15.46 12.37 -16.52
N GLU A 114 15.60 13.41 -15.71
CA GLU A 114 16.71 13.53 -14.75
C GLU A 114 16.44 12.77 -13.45
N ASN A 115 15.18 12.42 -13.18
CA ASN A 115 14.74 11.84 -11.91
C ASN A 115 14.41 10.35 -12.01
N ALA A 116 14.12 9.84 -13.22
CA ALA A 116 13.71 8.45 -13.43
C ALA A 116 14.21 7.91 -14.76
N THR A 117 14.62 6.65 -14.74
CA THR A 117 14.95 5.89 -15.95
C THR A 117 13.68 5.32 -16.59
N GLU A 118 13.76 4.94 -17.86
CA GLU A 118 12.66 4.28 -18.58
C GLU A 118 12.17 3.01 -17.86
N ASP A 119 13.11 2.16 -17.40
CA ASP A 119 12.77 0.94 -16.66
C ASP A 119 12.02 1.24 -15.35
N GLU A 120 12.39 2.31 -14.64
CA GLU A 120 11.70 2.72 -13.41
C GLU A 120 10.30 3.25 -13.70
N VAL A 121 10.13 4.09 -14.73
CA VAL A 121 8.81 4.60 -15.13
C VAL A 121 7.91 3.45 -15.60
N ARG A 122 8.47 2.48 -16.34
CA ARG A 122 7.76 1.26 -16.75
C ARG A 122 7.27 0.46 -15.54
N ALA A 123 8.14 0.23 -14.56
CA ALA A 123 7.77 -0.48 -13.34
C ALA A 123 6.68 0.27 -12.54
N ILE A 124 6.74 1.60 -12.51
CA ILE A 124 5.69 2.46 -11.93
C ILE A 124 4.37 2.28 -12.67
N ALA A 125 4.37 2.38 -14.00
CA ALA A 125 3.16 2.26 -14.82
C ALA A 125 2.52 0.86 -14.69
N GLU A 126 3.33 -0.21 -14.74
CA GLU A 126 2.86 -1.58 -14.52
C GLU A 126 2.22 -1.75 -13.14
N TYR A 127 2.81 -1.17 -12.09
CA TYR A 127 2.21 -1.19 -10.76
C TYR A 127 0.92 -0.39 -10.73
N MET A 128 0.91 0.81 -11.29
CA MET A 128 -0.23 1.72 -11.32
C MET A 128 -1.46 1.04 -11.95
N PHE A 129 -1.37 0.51 -13.16
CA PHE A 129 -2.50 -0.13 -13.85
C PHE A 129 -2.94 -1.46 -13.21
N ARG A 130 -2.06 -2.14 -12.50
CA ARG A 130 -2.43 -3.34 -11.72
C ARG A 130 -3.08 -3.01 -10.39
N HIS A 131 -2.67 -1.90 -9.75
CA HIS A 131 -3.13 -1.53 -8.41
C HIS A 131 -4.42 -0.72 -8.43
N TYR A 132 -4.49 0.34 -9.26
CA TYR A 132 -5.66 1.21 -9.37
C TYR A 132 -6.65 0.60 -10.35
N THR A 133 -7.45 -0.35 -9.88
CA THR A 133 -8.49 -1.03 -10.64
C THR A 133 -9.84 -0.87 -9.95
N GLN A 134 -10.96 -1.02 -10.71
CA GLN A 134 -12.30 -0.98 -10.12
C GLN A 134 -12.46 -2.02 -9.02
N ALA A 135 -11.91 -3.22 -9.20
CA ALA A 135 -12.00 -4.28 -8.20
C ALA A 135 -11.30 -3.90 -6.89
N ASN A 136 -10.09 -3.32 -6.97
CA ASN A 136 -9.38 -2.87 -5.78
C ASN A 136 -10.04 -1.65 -5.12
N LEU A 137 -10.58 -0.72 -5.93
CA LEU A 137 -11.36 0.42 -5.40
C LEU A 137 -12.59 -0.07 -4.63
N SER A 138 -13.39 -0.98 -5.20
CA SER A 138 -14.56 -1.53 -4.52
C SER A 138 -14.19 -2.23 -3.22
N LYS A 139 -13.13 -3.04 -3.23
CA LYS A 139 -12.62 -3.69 -2.03
C LYS A 139 -12.20 -2.68 -0.95
N THR A 140 -11.47 -1.63 -1.32
CA THR A 140 -11.06 -0.58 -0.38
C THR A 140 -12.26 0.17 0.18
N GLN A 141 -13.26 0.46 -0.64
CA GLN A 141 -14.51 1.10 -0.18
C GLN A 141 -15.28 0.21 0.81
N GLU A 142 -15.34 -1.10 0.56
CA GLU A 142 -15.94 -2.07 1.49
C GLU A 142 -15.17 -2.11 2.82
N GLU A 143 -13.85 -2.12 2.79
CA GLU A 143 -12.99 -2.09 3.99
C GLU A 143 -13.19 -0.79 4.79
N ILE A 144 -13.28 0.37 4.11
CA ILE A 144 -13.58 1.66 4.73
C ILE A 144 -14.98 1.66 5.34
N ALA A 145 -15.98 1.17 4.63
CA ALA A 145 -17.35 1.07 5.13
C ALA A 145 -17.43 0.16 6.35
N ALA A 146 -16.79 -1.01 6.30
CA ALA A 146 -16.71 -1.94 7.43
C ALA A 146 -16.02 -1.28 8.65
N PHE A 147 -14.90 -0.57 8.44
CA PHE A 147 -14.23 0.17 9.52
C PHE A 147 -15.12 1.28 10.09
N ASN A 148 -15.82 2.05 9.24
CA ASN A 148 -16.69 3.13 9.69
C ASN A 148 -17.89 2.62 10.48
N ALA A 149 -18.37 1.41 10.19
CA ALA A 149 -19.47 0.77 10.92
C ALA A 149 -19.07 0.27 12.32
N LEU A 150 -17.76 0.17 12.63
CA LEU A 150 -17.30 -0.21 13.96
C LEU A 150 -17.63 0.86 14.99
N SER A 151 -17.92 0.45 16.23
CA SER A 151 -18.01 1.36 17.36
C SER A 151 -16.66 2.06 17.64
N ASP A 152 -16.69 3.19 18.31
CA ASP A 152 -15.46 3.93 18.63
C ASP A 152 -14.51 3.11 19.51
N GLY A 153 -15.05 2.29 20.41
CA GLY A 153 -14.26 1.36 21.22
C GLY A 153 -13.54 0.29 20.38
N GLU A 154 -14.21 -0.26 19.36
CA GLU A 154 -13.60 -1.23 18.42
C GLU A 154 -12.52 -0.56 17.58
N LYS A 155 -12.76 0.66 17.07
CA LYS A 155 -11.76 1.44 16.35
C LYS A 155 -10.52 1.69 17.20
N LEU A 156 -10.70 2.02 18.48
CA LEU A 156 -9.59 2.18 19.43
C LEU A 156 -8.87 0.85 19.70
N ALA A 157 -9.61 -0.25 19.86
CA ALA A 157 -9.02 -1.58 20.03
C ALA A 157 -8.16 -2.01 18.82
N LEU A 158 -8.56 -1.63 17.61
CA LEU A 158 -7.75 -1.80 16.37
C LEU A 158 -6.55 -0.86 16.37
N LYS A 159 -6.74 0.44 16.63
CA LYS A 159 -5.69 1.47 16.67
C LYS A 159 -4.54 1.06 17.58
N TYR A 160 -4.86 0.58 18.78
CA TYR A 160 -3.87 0.17 19.77
C TYR A 160 -3.50 -1.32 19.71
N LYS A 161 -3.91 -2.02 18.65
CA LYS A 161 -3.58 -3.43 18.37
C LYS A 161 -4.00 -4.40 19.48
N CYS A 162 -5.00 -4.04 20.28
CA CYS A 162 -5.52 -4.90 21.36
C CYS A 162 -6.04 -6.25 20.81
N LEU A 163 -6.66 -6.21 19.59
CA LEU A 163 -7.21 -7.39 18.93
C LEU A 163 -6.16 -8.41 18.46
N GLY A 164 -4.88 -8.08 18.54
CA GLY A 164 -3.77 -9.02 18.31
C GLY A 164 -3.67 -10.08 19.42
N CYS A 165 -3.95 -9.68 20.66
CA CYS A 165 -3.87 -10.54 21.83
C CYS A 165 -5.22 -10.88 22.43
N HIS A 166 -6.26 -10.10 22.20
CA HIS A 166 -7.63 -10.28 22.69
C HIS A 166 -8.61 -10.46 21.53
N LYS A 167 -9.69 -11.19 21.74
CA LYS A 167 -10.88 -11.20 20.87
C LYS A 167 -12.10 -10.93 21.72
N VAL A 168 -13.22 -10.52 21.09
CA VAL A 168 -14.46 -10.23 21.82
C VAL A 168 -14.93 -11.46 22.59
N ASN A 169 -15.16 -12.59 21.91
CA ASN A 169 -15.79 -13.79 22.46
C ASN A 169 -14.85 -14.98 22.63
N LYS A 170 -13.55 -14.83 22.35
CA LYS A 170 -12.60 -15.95 22.34
C LYS A 170 -11.29 -15.55 22.98
N LYS A 171 -10.80 -16.37 23.92
CA LYS A 171 -9.44 -16.31 24.43
C LYS A 171 -8.45 -16.63 23.30
N VAL A 172 -7.37 -15.82 23.21
CA VAL A 172 -6.23 -16.06 22.31
C VAL A 172 -4.94 -16.07 23.16
N VAL A 173 -4.19 -14.98 23.20
CA VAL A 173 -3.06 -14.77 24.11
C VAL A 173 -3.58 -14.25 25.45
N GLY A 174 -4.37 -13.18 25.41
CA GLY A 174 -5.09 -12.63 26.54
C GLY A 174 -6.51 -13.22 26.68
N PRO A 175 -7.22 -12.88 27.77
CA PRO A 175 -8.62 -13.26 27.95
C PRO A 175 -9.52 -12.62 26.89
N ALA A 176 -10.71 -13.20 26.64
CA ALA A 176 -11.73 -12.56 25.82
C ALA A 176 -12.26 -11.28 26.49
N PHE A 177 -12.69 -10.31 25.70
CA PHE A 177 -13.26 -9.07 26.26
C PHE A 177 -14.55 -9.34 27.07
N VAL A 178 -15.38 -10.30 26.66
CA VAL A 178 -16.54 -10.75 27.45
C VAL A 178 -16.15 -11.30 28.82
N ASP A 179 -15.01 -11.98 28.96
CA ASP A 179 -14.53 -12.49 30.23
C ASP A 179 -14.00 -11.35 31.11
N ILE A 180 -13.34 -10.36 30.49
CA ILE A 180 -12.89 -9.14 31.17
C ILE A 180 -14.12 -8.35 31.68
N ALA A 181 -15.12 -8.16 30.84
CA ALA A 181 -16.38 -7.51 31.20
C ALA A 181 -17.04 -8.16 32.42
N LYS A 182 -17.21 -9.49 32.40
CA LYS A 182 -17.76 -10.27 33.50
C LYS A 182 -16.97 -10.12 34.78
N LYS A 183 -15.64 -10.19 34.70
CA LYS A 183 -14.74 -10.10 35.88
C LYS A 183 -14.77 -8.71 36.50
N TYR A 184 -14.79 -7.65 35.70
CA TYR A 184 -14.69 -6.27 36.14
C TYR A 184 -16.01 -5.49 36.00
N LYS A 185 -17.15 -6.19 35.96
CA LYS A 185 -18.49 -5.61 35.71
C LYS A 185 -18.79 -4.38 36.57
N ALA A 186 -18.31 -4.31 37.80
CA ALA A 186 -18.54 -3.22 38.74
C ALA A 186 -17.46 -2.12 38.68
N SER A 187 -16.33 -2.33 38.01
CA SER A 187 -15.18 -1.44 38.14
C SER A 187 -14.46 -1.17 36.81
N ARG A 188 -14.98 -0.18 36.05
CA ARG A 188 -14.28 0.32 34.86
C ARG A 188 -12.86 0.80 35.16
N SER A 189 -12.62 1.34 36.36
CA SER A 189 -11.31 1.82 36.77
C SER A 189 -10.25 0.71 36.78
N GLU A 190 -10.60 -0.54 37.09
CA GLU A 190 -9.67 -1.67 37.04
C GLU A 190 -9.28 -2.03 35.59
N ILE A 191 -10.20 -1.88 34.63
CA ILE A 191 -9.90 -2.05 33.21
C ILE A 191 -8.90 -0.96 32.79
N ILE A 192 -9.18 0.31 33.11
CA ILE A 192 -8.29 1.45 32.81
C ILE A 192 -6.90 1.22 33.41
N GLN A 193 -6.79 0.87 34.70
CA GLN A 193 -5.51 0.60 35.35
C GLN A 193 -4.74 -0.54 34.65
N SER A 194 -5.46 -1.58 34.22
CA SER A 194 -4.84 -2.69 33.51
C SER A 194 -4.31 -2.29 32.13
N ILE A 195 -4.99 -1.39 31.43
CA ILE A 195 -4.53 -0.84 30.16
C ILE A 195 -3.30 0.04 30.38
N GLN A 196 -3.37 1.01 31.30
CA GLN A 196 -2.30 1.98 31.53
C GLN A 196 -1.03 1.36 32.10
N ASN A 197 -1.16 0.42 33.03
CA ASN A 197 -0.03 -0.14 33.78
C ASN A 197 0.40 -1.52 33.28
N GLY A 198 -0.35 -2.10 32.35
CA GLY A 198 -0.19 -3.48 31.94
C GLY A 198 -0.77 -4.44 32.97
N SER A 199 -0.72 -5.73 32.66
CA SER A 199 -1.25 -6.77 33.52
C SER A 199 -0.37 -8.00 33.51
N LYS A 200 0.06 -8.46 34.69
CA LYS A 200 0.87 -9.66 34.87
C LYS A 200 0.16 -10.62 35.82
N ARG A 201 -0.03 -11.86 35.38
CA ARG A 201 -0.60 -12.97 36.19
C ARG A 201 -1.99 -12.72 36.81
N LYS A 202 -2.76 -11.75 36.27
CA LYS A 202 -4.14 -11.50 36.76
C LYS A 202 -5.15 -12.55 36.24
N TRP A 203 -4.73 -13.37 35.26
CA TRP A 203 -5.53 -14.41 34.64
C TRP A 203 -4.73 -15.71 34.55
N GLU A 204 -5.18 -16.75 35.23
CA GLU A 204 -4.56 -18.10 35.21
C GLU A 204 -4.51 -18.65 33.77
N SER A 205 -5.55 -18.32 32.99
CA SER A 205 -5.68 -18.79 31.62
C SER A 205 -4.69 -18.17 30.62
N SER A 206 -3.90 -17.16 31.01
CA SER A 206 -2.97 -16.49 30.10
C SER A 206 -1.61 -17.19 29.93
N ASN A 207 -1.40 -18.34 30.57
CA ASN A 207 -0.14 -19.11 30.52
C ASN A 207 1.11 -18.23 30.76
N GLY A 208 1.00 -17.26 31.66
CA GLY A 208 2.10 -16.35 32.01
C GLY A 208 2.31 -15.19 31.02
N ALA A 209 1.47 -15.03 29.97
CA ALA A 209 1.54 -13.89 29.08
C ALA A 209 1.33 -12.59 29.87
N VAL A 210 2.10 -11.57 29.48
CA VAL A 210 2.07 -10.24 30.09
C VAL A 210 1.45 -9.25 29.10
N MET A 211 0.44 -8.52 29.55
CA MET A 211 -0.09 -7.39 28.81
C MET A 211 0.84 -6.18 29.04
N PRO A 212 1.41 -5.57 27.99
CA PRO A 212 2.24 -4.38 28.16
C PRO A 212 1.43 -3.17 28.59
N PRO A 213 2.05 -2.14 29.20
CA PRO A 213 1.39 -0.88 29.52
C PRO A 213 1.18 -0.03 28.25
N PHE A 214 0.03 0.66 28.17
CA PHE A 214 -0.34 1.57 27.08
C PHE A 214 -0.47 3.01 27.60
N LYS A 215 0.64 3.59 28.06
CA LYS A 215 0.67 4.93 28.65
C LYS A 215 0.38 6.06 27.64
N GLN A 216 0.49 5.79 26.36
CA GLN A 216 0.25 6.75 25.27
C GLN A 216 -1.24 6.99 24.97
N ILE A 217 -2.16 6.19 25.56
CA ILE A 217 -3.61 6.38 25.37
C ILE A 217 -4.05 7.52 26.27
N ASN A 218 -4.68 8.54 25.69
CA ASN A 218 -5.21 9.66 26.45
C ASN A 218 -6.47 9.28 27.25
N GLU A 219 -6.94 10.16 28.12
CA GLU A 219 -8.03 9.87 29.06
C GLU A 219 -9.36 9.61 28.35
N ASP A 220 -9.70 10.37 27.30
CA ASP A 220 -10.96 10.20 26.55
C ASP A 220 -10.97 8.86 25.80
N GLU A 221 -9.88 8.49 25.17
CA GLU A 221 -9.74 7.21 24.51
C GLU A 221 -9.76 6.03 25.50
N LEU A 222 -9.15 6.19 26.67
CA LEU A 222 -9.21 5.18 27.74
C LEU A 222 -10.66 4.99 28.24
N ASN A 223 -11.38 6.09 28.42
CA ASN A 223 -12.78 6.08 28.83
C ASN A 223 -13.65 5.34 27.79
N THR A 224 -13.51 5.69 26.51
CA THR A 224 -14.24 5.07 25.40
C THR A 224 -13.93 3.57 25.27
N LEU A 225 -12.64 3.22 25.27
CA LEU A 225 -12.19 1.83 25.13
C LEU A 225 -12.62 0.97 26.34
N SER A 226 -12.47 1.49 27.57
CA SER A 226 -12.86 0.77 28.78
C SER A 226 -14.38 0.57 28.89
N GLU A 227 -15.18 1.53 28.45
CA GLU A 227 -16.62 1.39 28.42
C GLU A 227 -17.05 0.35 27.38
N TRP A 228 -16.45 0.35 26.19
CA TRP A 228 -16.70 -0.68 25.19
C TRP A 228 -16.34 -2.08 25.69
N ILE A 229 -15.16 -2.25 26.34
CA ILE A 229 -14.75 -3.54 26.93
C ILE A 229 -15.74 -3.98 28.01
N LYS A 230 -16.17 -3.06 28.89
CA LYS A 230 -17.14 -3.34 29.96
C LYS A 230 -18.47 -3.84 29.42
N ASN A 231 -18.91 -3.33 28.28
CA ASN A 231 -20.18 -3.67 27.66
C ASN A 231 -20.06 -4.85 26.66
N SER A 232 -18.93 -5.52 26.57
CA SER A 232 -18.72 -6.62 25.61
C SER A 232 -19.49 -7.92 25.99
N ASP A 233 -20.12 -8.01 27.16
CA ASP A 233 -20.91 -9.15 27.62
C ASP A 233 -22.43 -8.97 27.43
N SER A 234 -22.87 -7.84 26.83
CA SER A 234 -24.26 -7.50 26.54
C SER A 234 -24.74 -7.91 25.14
#